data_f4e58e4efb1066573406740aa1d00f41
#
_entry.id   f4e58e4efb1066573406740aa1d00f41
#
_cell.length_a   1.000
_cell.length_b   1.000
_cell.length_c   1.000
_cell.angle_alpha   90.00
_cell.angle_beta   90.00
_cell.angle_gamma   90.00
#
_symmetry.space_group_name_H-M   'P 1'
#
loop_
_entity.id
_entity.type
_entity.pdbx_description
1 polymer ?
#
loop_
_entity_poly.entity_id
_entity_poly.type
_entity_poly.pdbx_seq_one_letter_code
_entity_poly.pdbx_strand_id
1 'polypeptide(L)'
;MLLKEVLTTKTQNWKASQLKSIVILSSDKGYDIKSLPDIAQRSPITKIHTLDIDSDGNKDLVLFGNRSKNALKLGRSDANYGTLLFGKGDGNFSLSSAIKTGLNVKGDVSDVIEIDSVIYVAKSDQELSIYKRNSNEK
;
A
#
# COMPACT_ATOMS: atom_id res chain seq x y z
N MET A 1 -0.58 -28.27 -27.67
CA MET A 1 -1.98 -27.94 -27.32
C MET A 1 -2.06 -26.46 -27.02
N LEU A 2 -2.69 -25.67 -27.86
CA LEU A 2 -2.80 -24.23 -27.67
C LEU A 2 -3.93 -23.95 -26.68
N LEU A 3 -3.75 -22.98 -25.78
CA LEU A 3 -4.75 -22.57 -24.78
C LEU A 3 -6.14 -22.28 -25.41
N LYS A 4 -6.15 -21.88 -26.67
CA LYS A 4 -7.34 -21.58 -27.46
C LYS A 4 -8.24 -22.81 -27.72
N GLU A 5 -7.68 -24.02 -27.70
CA GLU A 5 -8.41 -25.26 -27.92
C GLU A 5 -9.15 -25.77 -26.68
N VAL A 6 -8.78 -25.26 -25.51
CA VAL A 6 -9.41 -25.60 -24.22
C VAL A 6 -10.60 -24.69 -23.89
N LEU A 7 -10.62 -23.49 -24.49
CA LEU A 7 -11.68 -22.51 -24.27
C LEU A 7 -12.86 -22.80 -25.23
N THR A 8 -13.91 -23.42 -24.70
CA THR A 8 -15.15 -23.64 -25.44
C THR A 8 -15.94 -22.33 -25.57
N THR A 9 -16.86 -22.26 -26.54
CA THR A 9 -17.73 -21.10 -26.80
C THR A 9 -18.58 -20.64 -25.61
N LYS A 10 -18.66 -21.42 -24.54
CA LYS A 10 -19.38 -21.09 -23.30
C LYS A 10 -18.47 -20.51 -22.21
N THR A 11 -17.16 -20.35 -22.47
CA THR A 11 -16.23 -19.79 -21.48
C THR A 11 -16.40 -18.29 -21.38
N GLN A 12 -16.74 -17.79 -20.21
CA GLN A 12 -16.80 -16.37 -19.93
C GLN A 12 -15.38 -15.85 -19.67
N ASN A 13 -14.95 -14.90 -20.48
CA ASN A 13 -13.62 -14.29 -20.36
C ASN A 13 -13.73 -12.97 -19.61
N TRP A 14 -12.99 -12.83 -18.52
CA TRP A 14 -12.85 -11.59 -17.77
C TRP A 14 -11.49 -10.96 -18.08
N LYS A 15 -11.48 -9.68 -18.39
CA LYS A 15 -10.26 -8.92 -18.65
C LYS A 15 -10.12 -7.81 -17.62
N ALA A 16 -9.03 -7.84 -16.86
CA ALA A 16 -8.62 -6.71 -16.02
C ALA A 16 -7.69 -5.80 -16.85
N SER A 17 -8.05 -4.53 -17.00
CA SER A 17 -7.27 -3.55 -17.75
C SER A 17 -6.38 -2.70 -16.84
N GLN A 18 -6.73 -2.57 -15.55
CA GLN A 18 -5.95 -1.84 -14.57
C GLN A 18 -5.47 -2.81 -13.46
N LEU A 19 -4.16 -2.99 -13.38
CA LEU A 19 -3.52 -3.89 -12.42
C LEU A 19 -2.66 -3.15 -11.39
N LYS A 20 -2.44 -1.85 -11.57
CA LYS A 20 -1.66 -1.03 -10.63
C LYS A 20 -2.51 -0.59 -9.46
N SER A 21 -1.88 -0.40 -8.30
CA SER A 21 -2.45 0.36 -7.19
C SER A 21 -2.60 1.81 -7.61
N ILE A 22 -3.79 2.37 -7.43
CA ILE A 22 -4.17 3.69 -7.96
C ILE A 22 -4.76 4.57 -6.86
N VAL A 23 -4.76 5.87 -7.12
CA VAL A 23 -5.56 6.86 -6.42
C VAL A 23 -6.64 7.35 -7.38
N ILE A 24 -7.85 7.46 -6.90
CA ILE A 24 -8.98 8.02 -7.63
C ILE A 24 -9.38 9.32 -6.94
N LEU A 25 -9.29 10.42 -7.67
CA LEU A 25 -9.68 11.74 -7.21
C LEU A 25 -11.04 12.10 -7.84
N SER A 26 -11.97 12.52 -7.02
CA SER A 26 -13.24 13.07 -7.50
C SER A 26 -13.08 14.55 -7.85
N SER A 27 -13.72 14.97 -8.92
CA SER A 27 -13.82 16.38 -9.34
C SER A 27 -15.22 16.64 -9.91
N ASP A 28 -15.56 17.90 -10.12
CA ASP A 28 -16.82 18.31 -10.75
C ASP A 28 -16.99 17.75 -12.17
N LYS A 29 -15.90 17.35 -12.80
CA LYS A 29 -15.88 16.77 -14.16
C LYS A 29 -15.82 15.25 -14.19
N GLY A 30 -15.86 14.58 -13.01
CA GLY A 30 -15.78 13.12 -12.87
C GLY A 30 -14.59 12.69 -12.02
N TYR A 31 -13.90 11.65 -12.46
CA TYR A 31 -12.80 11.03 -11.70
C TYR A 31 -11.48 11.16 -12.48
N ASP A 32 -10.42 11.53 -11.77
CA ASP A 32 -9.04 11.44 -12.25
C ASP A 32 -8.36 10.24 -11.60
N ILE A 33 -7.71 9.41 -12.42
CA ILE A 33 -7.08 8.16 -11.98
C ILE A 33 -5.57 8.29 -12.12
N LYS A 34 -4.85 8.18 -11.01
CA LYS A 34 -3.40 8.25 -10.96
C LYS A 34 -2.81 6.97 -10.40
N SER A 35 -1.73 6.47 -11.00
CA SER A 35 -1.01 5.33 -10.45
C SER A 35 -0.14 5.78 -9.27
N LEU A 36 -0.13 4.98 -8.19
CA LEU A 36 0.85 5.15 -7.14
C LEU A 36 2.27 4.87 -7.67
N PRO A 37 3.31 5.40 -7.02
CA PRO A 37 4.71 5.12 -7.37
C PRO A 37 5.04 3.63 -7.43
N ASP A 38 6.05 3.25 -8.21
CA ASP A 38 6.41 1.85 -8.46
C ASP A 38 6.73 1.05 -7.19
N ILE A 39 7.20 1.70 -6.13
CA ILE A 39 7.43 1.06 -4.83
C ILE A 39 6.14 0.47 -4.24
N ALA A 40 5.00 1.14 -4.45
CA ALA A 40 3.69 0.69 -3.99
C ALA A 40 3.12 -0.47 -4.82
N GLN A 41 3.78 -0.84 -5.92
CA GLN A 41 3.38 -1.95 -6.79
C GLN A 41 4.12 -3.27 -6.46
N ARG A 42 5.09 -3.25 -5.53
CA ARG A 42 5.99 -4.39 -5.27
C ARG A 42 5.36 -5.49 -4.43
N SER A 43 4.33 -5.19 -3.67
CA SER A 43 3.59 -6.17 -2.87
C SER A 43 2.11 -5.80 -2.79
N PRO A 44 1.23 -6.74 -2.45
CA PRO A 44 -0.17 -6.40 -2.16
C PRO A 44 -0.25 -5.37 -1.05
N ILE A 45 -1.05 -4.31 -1.24
CA ILE A 45 -1.37 -3.38 -0.18
C ILE A 45 -2.59 -3.93 0.56
N THR A 46 -2.43 -4.22 1.85
CA THR A 46 -3.50 -4.76 2.70
C THR A 46 -4.10 -3.70 3.60
N LYS A 47 -3.29 -2.72 4.01
CA LYS A 47 -3.73 -1.59 4.85
C LYS A 47 -3.09 -0.30 4.38
N ILE A 48 -3.87 0.78 4.49
CA ILE A 48 -3.44 2.14 4.20
C ILE A 48 -3.79 2.98 5.43
N HIS A 49 -2.81 3.72 5.93
CA HIS A 49 -3.00 4.74 6.95
C HIS A 49 -2.69 6.11 6.35
N THR A 50 -3.55 7.10 6.61
CA THR A 50 -3.40 8.45 6.07
C THR A 50 -3.18 9.43 7.20
N LEU A 51 -2.13 10.24 7.08
CA LEU A 51 -1.80 11.28 8.05
C LEU A 51 -1.07 12.41 7.30
N ASP A 52 -0.79 13.50 8.00
CA ASP A 52 0.09 14.57 7.54
C ASP A 52 1.37 14.48 8.40
N ILE A 53 2.39 13.79 7.88
CA ILE A 53 3.57 13.45 8.68
C ILE A 53 4.58 14.58 8.73
N ASP A 54 4.69 15.39 7.68
CA ASP A 54 5.62 16.50 7.58
C ASP A 54 4.98 17.86 7.88
N SER A 55 3.67 17.86 8.19
CA SER A 55 2.87 19.04 8.55
C SER A 55 2.80 20.09 7.41
N ASP A 56 2.76 19.63 6.16
CA ASP A 56 2.61 20.47 4.98
C ASP A 56 1.12 20.74 4.63
N GLY A 57 0.19 20.11 5.34
CA GLY A 57 -1.26 20.21 5.16
C GLY A 57 -1.82 19.20 4.14
N ASN A 58 -0.97 18.44 3.46
CA ASN A 58 -1.40 17.39 2.56
C ASN A 58 -1.48 16.03 3.25
N LYS A 59 -2.29 15.13 2.71
CA LYS A 59 -2.37 13.76 3.25
C LYS A 59 -1.27 12.89 2.66
N ASP A 60 -0.49 12.30 3.56
CA ASP A 60 0.50 11.28 3.26
C ASP A 60 -0.11 9.89 3.38
N LEU A 61 0.52 8.91 2.75
CA LEU A 61 0.10 7.52 2.81
C LEU A 61 1.19 6.65 3.43
N VAL A 62 0.84 5.93 4.48
CA VAL A 62 1.63 4.80 4.95
C VAL A 62 0.98 3.51 4.48
N LEU A 63 1.67 2.80 3.60
CA LEU A 63 1.18 1.60 2.95
C LEU A 63 1.78 0.38 3.63
N PHE A 64 0.93 -0.54 4.05
CA PHE A 64 1.33 -1.82 4.61
C PHE A 64 0.80 -2.94 3.72
N GLY A 65 1.56 -4.00 3.64
CA GLY A 65 1.22 -5.11 2.78
C GLY A 65 1.76 -6.42 3.32
N ASN A 66 2.15 -7.25 2.40
CA ASN A 66 2.62 -8.61 2.55
C ASN A 66 1.49 -9.64 2.67
N ARG A 67 1.79 -10.80 2.20
CA ARG A 67 0.96 -11.99 2.32
C ARG A 67 1.87 -13.22 2.34
N SER A 68 2.24 -13.67 3.53
CA SER A 68 3.17 -14.80 3.69
C SER A 68 2.47 -16.14 3.54
N LYS A 69 1.17 -16.21 3.86
CA LYS A 69 0.34 -17.42 3.79
C LYS A 69 -0.40 -17.52 2.45
N ASN A 70 0.31 -17.41 1.35
CA ASN A 70 -0.23 -17.68 0.02
C ASN A 70 -0.27 -19.18 -0.29
N ALA A 71 -1.07 -19.56 -1.30
CA ALA A 71 -1.01 -20.91 -1.83
C ALA A 71 0.43 -21.25 -2.28
N LEU A 72 0.87 -22.47 -2.02
CA LEU A 72 2.24 -22.95 -2.28
C LEU A 72 2.76 -22.59 -3.69
N LYS A 73 1.88 -22.55 -4.68
CA LYS A 73 2.24 -22.22 -6.07
C LYS A 73 2.55 -20.74 -6.32
N LEU A 74 2.08 -19.82 -5.44
CA LEU A 74 2.24 -18.37 -5.61
C LEU A 74 3.44 -17.82 -4.85
N GLY A 75 4.01 -18.60 -3.92
CA GLY A 75 5.11 -18.14 -3.08
C GLY A 75 4.69 -17.09 -2.05
N ARG A 76 5.67 -16.55 -1.34
CA ARG A 76 5.49 -15.47 -0.36
C ARG A 76 5.55 -14.12 -1.06
N SER A 77 4.72 -13.19 -0.60
CA SER A 77 4.79 -11.78 -0.98
C SER A 77 5.09 -10.97 0.27
N ASP A 78 6.37 -10.68 0.52
CA ASP A 78 6.89 -10.07 1.76
C ASP A 78 7.87 -8.90 1.50
N ALA A 79 7.71 -8.22 0.37
CA ALA A 79 8.58 -7.13 -0.07
C ALA A 79 8.23 -5.75 0.54
N ASN A 80 7.19 -5.66 1.37
CA ASN A 80 6.77 -4.42 2.00
C ASN A 80 7.17 -4.37 3.47
N TYR A 81 7.92 -3.36 3.84
CA TYR A 81 8.36 -3.09 5.22
C TYR A 81 7.71 -1.83 5.82
N GLY A 82 6.59 -1.40 5.25
CA GLY A 82 6.00 -0.09 5.48
C GLY A 82 6.55 0.93 4.47
N THR A 83 5.69 1.43 3.60
CA THR A 83 6.07 2.42 2.58
C THR A 83 5.40 3.74 2.91
N LEU A 84 6.20 4.78 3.17
CA LEU A 84 5.71 6.14 3.35
C LEU A 84 5.82 6.90 2.02
N LEU A 85 4.69 7.45 1.61
CA LEU A 85 4.56 8.30 0.44
C LEU A 85 4.08 9.68 0.87
N PHE A 86 4.84 10.73 0.56
CA PHE A 86 4.45 12.12 0.80
C PHE A 86 3.49 12.60 -0.27
N GLY A 87 2.34 13.11 0.15
CA GLY A 87 1.33 13.69 -0.72
C GLY A 87 1.70 15.08 -1.20
N LYS A 88 1.29 15.44 -2.42
CA LYS A 88 1.48 16.79 -3.00
C LYS A 88 0.19 17.59 -3.11
N GLY A 89 -0.88 17.11 -2.48
CA GLY A 89 -2.19 17.75 -2.51
C GLY A 89 -2.98 17.57 -3.81
N ASP A 90 -2.34 17.11 -4.87
CA ASP A 90 -2.93 16.95 -6.21
C ASP A 90 -3.13 15.46 -6.59
N GLY A 91 -2.99 14.54 -5.64
CA GLY A 91 -3.04 13.09 -5.85
C GLY A 91 -1.76 12.49 -6.41
N ASN A 92 -0.71 13.27 -6.55
CA ASN A 92 0.65 12.78 -6.78
C ASN A 92 1.35 12.53 -5.45
N PHE A 93 2.23 11.54 -5.44
CA PHE A 93 2.97 11.12 -4.25
C PHE A 93 4.45 10.97 -4.58
N SER A 94 5.29 11.33 -3.61
CA SER A 94 6.74 11.10 -3.68
C SER A 94 7.18 10.12 -2.60
N LEU A 95 8.18 9.29 -2.93
CA LEU A 95 8.71 8.31 -2.00
C LEU A 95 9.57 9.00 -0.94
N SER A 96 9.33 8.68 0.33
CA SER A 96 10.29 8.94 1.38
C SER A 96 11.40 7.87 1.41
N SER A 97 12.61 8.29 1.74
CA SER A 97 13.68 7.31 2.01
C SER A 97 13.32 6.46 3.23
N ALA A 98 13.35 5.13 3.08
CA ALA A 98 13.09 4.21 4.20
C ALA A 98 14.01 4.45 5.40
N ILE A 99 15.25 4.89 5.15
CA ILE A 99 16.22 5.24 6.20
C ILE A 99 15.73 6.43 7.04
N LYS A 100 15.06 7.39 6.42
CA LYS A 100 14.53 8.57 7.11
C LYS A 100 13.26 8.28 7.89
N THR A 101 12.47 7.28 7.48
CA THR A 101 11.18 6.99 8.12
C THR A 101 11.31 6.12 9.37
N GLY A 102 12.36 5.33 9.49
CA GLY A 102 12.52 4.33 10.55
C GLY A 102 11.47 3.20 10.49
N LEU A 103 10.59 3.19 9.48
CA LEU A 103 9.61 2.12 9.31
C LEU A 103 10.30 0.82 8.89
N ASN A 104 10.09 -0.23 9.68
CA ASN A 104 10.60 -1.57 9.40
C ASN A 104 9.58 -2.63 9.87
N VAL A 105 8.42 -2.59 9.25
CA VAL A 105 7.31 -3.49 9.57
C VAL A 105 7.45 -4.77 8.79
N LYS A 106 7.90 -5.83 9.45
CA LYS A 106 7.97 -7.18 8.86
C LYS A 106 6.69 -7.95 9.16
N GLY A 107 6.30 -8.81 8.21
CA GLY A 107 5.15 -9.71 8.36
C GLY A 107 3.85 -9.17 7.77
N ASP A 108 2.80 -9.94 7.94
CA ASP A 108 1.49 -9.66 7.35
C ASP A 108 0.71 -8.71 8.27
N VAL A 109 0.55 -7.47 7.84
CA VAL A 109 -0.20 -6.46 8.61
C VAL A 109 -1.70 -6.74 8.47
N SER A 110 -2.35 -6.90 9.63
CA SER A 110 -3.78 -7.15 9.75
C SER A 110 -4.57 -5.89 10.01
N ASP A 111 -4.01 -4.95 10.81
CA ASP A 111 -4.65 -3.66 11.04
C ASP A 111 -3.66 -2.58 11.48
N VAL A 112 -4.08 -1.31 11.36
CA VAL A 112 -3.29 -0.13 11.73
C VAL A 112 -4.23 0.91 12.33
N ILE A 113 -3.88 1.42 13.51
CA ILE A 113 -4.59 2.52 14.14
C ILE A 113 -3.60 3.56 14.64
N GLU A 114 -4.04 4.81 14.75
CA GLU A 114 -3.30 5.90 15.36
C GLU A 114 -4.03 6.40 16.59
N ILE A 115 -3.33 6.54 17.70
CA ILE A 115 -3.83 7.10 18.96
C ILE A 115 -2.74 8.03 19.51
N ASP A 116 -3.06 9.30 19.74
CA ASP A 116 -2.15 10.29 20.30
C ASP A 116 -0.79 10.39 19.56
N SER A 117 -0.82 10.39 18.23
CA SER A 117 0.36 10.42 17.36
C SER A 117 1.27 9.20 17.49
N VAL A 118 0.74 8.09 17.99
CA VAL A 118 1.38 6.79 18.04
C VAL A 118 0.66 5.84 17.09
N ILE A 119 1.39 5.25 16.16
CA ILE A 119 0.87 4.29 15.19
C ILE A 119 1.08 2.89 15.75
N TYR A 120 -0.02 2.15 15.91
CA TYR A 120 -0.05 0.77 16.32
C TYR A 120 -0.31 -0.11 15.11
N VAL A 121 0.59 -1.05 14.85
CA VAL A 121 0.52 -1.95 13.69
C VAL A 121 0.33 -3.38 14.18
N ALA A 122 -0.88 -3.89 14.02
CA ALA A 122 -1.21 -5.28 14.31
C ALA A 122 -0.78 -6.19 13.15
N LYS A 123 -0.20 -7.32 13.47
CA LYS A 123 0.33 -8.29 12.51
C LYS A 123 -0.22 -9.69 12.81
N SER A 124 -0.39 -10.49 11.76
CA SER A 124 -0.80 -11.89 11.93
C SER A 124 0.34 -12.71 12.55
N ASP A 125 0.05 -13.40 13.65
CA ASP A 125 0.97 -14.31 14.34
C ASP A 125 2.31 -13.66 14.80
N GLN A 126 2.31 -12.36 15.06
CA GLN A 126 3.49 -11.60 15.50
C GLN A 126 3.11 -10.55 16.54
N GLU A 127 4.11 -10.07 17.26
CA GLU A 127 3.95 -8.99 18.22
C GLU A 127 3.50 -7.68 17.55
N LEU A 128 2.75 -6.87 18.30
CA LEU A 128 2.35 -5.52 17.91
C LEU A 128 3.59 -4.64 17.71
N SER A 129 3.64 -3.93 16.60
CA SER A 129 4.67 -2.92 16.38
C SER A 129 4.11 -1.54 16.70
N ILE A 130 4.92 -0.71 17.39
CA ILE A 130 4.52 0.63 17.82
C ILE A 130 5.53 1.62 17.27
N TYR A 131 5.02 2.65 16.58
CA TYR A 131 5.81 3.73 16.00
C TYR A 131 5.33 5.06 16.53
N LYS A 132 6.24 5.85 17.09
CA LYS A 132 5.97 7.19 17.54
C LYS A 132 6.62 8.19 16.60
N ARG A 133 5.88 9.21 16.20
CA ARG A 133 6.42 10.33 15.42
C ARG A 133 7.46 11.08 16.27
N ASN A 134 8.69 11.23 15.77
CA ASN A 134 9.66 12.11 16.39
C ASN A 134 9.34 13.54 15.99
N SER A 135 9.04 14.39 16.98
CA SER A 135 8.78 15.82 16.79
C SER A 135 10.06 16.69 16.60
N ASN A 136 11.24 16.07 16.52
CA ASN A 136 12.53 16.77 16.65
C ASN A 136 13.35 16.89 15.36
N GLU A 137 12.77 16.67 14.16
CA GLU A 137 13.49 17.00 12.92
C GLU A 137 12.71 18.05 12.13
N LYS A 138 13.07 19.31 12.38
CA LYS A 138 12.89 20.43 11.46
C LYS A 138 14.18 20.67 10.71
#